data_55433584e04bcbd9e9f677eff2ba67b6
#
_entry.id   55433584e04bcbd9e9f677eff2ba67b6
#
_cell.length_a   1.000
_cell.length_b   1.000
_cell.length_c   1.000
_cell.angle_alpha   90.00
_cell.angle_beta   90.00
_cell.angle_gamma   90.00
#
_symmetry.space_group_name_H-M   'P 1'
#
loop_
_entity.id
_entity.type
_entity.pdbx_description
1 polymer ?
#
loop_
_entity_poly.entity_id
_entity_poly.type
_entity_poly.pdbx_seq_one_letter_code
_entity_poly.pdbx_strand_id
1 'polypeptide(L)'
;MSDFTPTEMMTIAAARALTNDDVCFVGIGAPSAACNVARLTHAPDITLIYESGTVGTKPDVLPLSIGDGELCDTALFTVAVPEMFRYWLQGGHITTGFLGGAQIDRFANLNTTVVGPYDHPKVRLPGGGGAPEIASNCGQIFITMALSKRGFVEKLPFITSMGHGEGGNHRERLGMKTKGPTRVITDLCILEPDSVTKELTVVSIHKGVTREQISENCGWAIKFADEVIETPTPTDTELSVLRDINARTKKAHEAA
;
A
#
# COMPACT_ATOMS: atom_id res chain seq x y z
N MET A 1 26.53 8.74 -3.85
CA MET A 1 25.12 8.39 -3.64
C MET A 1 24.71 7.55 -4.81
N SER A 2 24.22 6.34 -4.56
CA SER A 2 23.72 5.48 -5.62
C SER A 2 22.53 6.14 -6.31
N ASP A 3 22.50 6.06 -7.63
CA ASP A 3 21.35 6.54 -8.42
C ASP A 3 20.15 5.60 -8.18
N PHE A 4 18.95 6.14 -7.97
CA PHE A 4 17.73 5.36 -7.70
C PHE A 4 16.56 5.88 -8.53
N THR A 5 15.65 4.98 -8.85
CA THR A 5 14.43 5.31 -9.61
C THR A 5 13.31 5.79 -8.67
N PRO A 6 12.29 6.52 -9.18
CA PRO A 6 11.10 6.89 -8.40
C PRO A 6 10.38 5.67 -7.79
N THR A 7 10.35 4.54 -8.49
CA THR A 7 9.76 3.29 -7.99
C THR A 7 10.56 2.69 -6.83
N GLU A 8 11.90 2.71 -6.91
CA GLU A 8 12.75 2.28 -5.80
C GLU A 8 12.56 3.19 -4.57
N MET A 9 12.46 4.52 -4.78
CA MET A 9 12.17 5.46 -3.71
C MET A 9 10.84 5.16 -3.01
N MET A 10 9.77 4.97 -3.79
CA MET A 10 8.44 4.60 -3.28
C MET A 10 8.49 3.30 -2.47
N THR A 11 9.13 2.27 -3.00
CA THR A 11 9.23 0.96 -2.35
C THR A 11 10.00 1.03 -1.03
N ILE A 12 11.10 1.76 -0.99
CA ILE A 12 11.90 1.94 0.23
C ILE A 12 11.18 2.82 1.24
N ALA A 13 10.50 3.88 0.80
CA ALA A 13 9.67 4.70 1.68
C ALA A 13 8.55 3.86 2.33
N ALA A 14 7.95 2.93 1.58
CA ALA A 14 6.95 2.00 2.09
C ALA A 14 7.57 0.98 3.08
N ALA A 15 8.76 0.47 2.79
CA ALA A 15 9.48 -0.41 3.71
C ALA A 15 9.77 0.26 5.06
N ARG A 16 10.25 1.50 5.03
CA ARG A 16 10.57 2.30 6.24
C ARG A 16 9.36 2.62 7.12
N ALA A 17 8.14 2.52 6.57
CA ALA A 17 6.91 2.71 7.33
C ALA A 17 6.55 1.51 8.21
N LEU A 18 7.19 0.37 8.00
CA LEU A 18 6.97 -0.89 8.73
C LEU A 18 7.94 -1.03 9.91
N THR A 19 7.51 -1.78 10.93
CA THR A 19 8.27 -2.06 12.15
C THR A 19 8.26 -3.54 12.49
N ASN A 20 9.06 -3.97 13.47
CA ASN A 20 9.05 -5.35 13.98
C ASN A 20 7.70 -5.77 14.60
N ASP A 21 6.93 -4.81 15.11
CA ASP A 21 5.65 -5.08 15.78
C ASP A 21 4.50 -5.26 14.79
N ASP A 22 4.75 -5.08 13.48
CA ASP A 22 3.70 -5.20 12.48
C ASP A 22 3.37 -6.67 12.16
N VAL A 23 2.09 -6.96 12.23
CA VAL A 23 1.46 -8.11 11.56
C VAL A 23 0.86 -7.57 10.29
N CYS A 24 1.56 -7.77 9.17
CA CYS A 24 1.31 -7.07 7.92
C CYS A 24 0.58 -7.93 6.90
N PHE A 25 -0.59 -7.47 6.44
CA PHE A 25 -1.31 -8.06 5.32
C PHE A 25 -0.72 -7.54 4.01
N VAL A 26 -0.01 -8.41 3.31
CA VAL A 26 0.86 -8.05 2.19
C VAL A 26 0.12 -8.12 0.86
N GLY A 27 0.22 -7.06 0.07
CA GLY A 27 -0.19 -7.06 -1.33
C GLY A 27 0.92 -7.57 -2.25
N ILE A 28 0.56 -8.00 -3.46
CA ILE A 28 1.50 -8.42 -4.49
C ILE A 28 2.16 -7.20 -5.18
N GLY A 29 3.36 -7.39 -5.70
CA GLY A 29 4.13 -6.34 -6.39
C GLY A 29 4.91 -5.44 -5.44
N ALA A 30 4.77 -4.11 -5.59
CA ALA A 30 5.51 -3.14 -4.77
C ALA A 30 5.34 -3.34 -3.25
N PRO A 31 4.15 -3.65 -2.70
CA PRO A 31 4.00 -3.96 -1.29
C PRO A 31 4.80 -5.18 -0.85
N SER A 32 4.83 -6.24 -1.65
CA SER A 32 5.63 -7.43 -1.33
C SER A 32 7.12 -7.11 -1.31
N ALA A 33 7.61 -6.33 -2.26
CA ALA A 33 9.00 -5.86 -2.26
C ALA A 33 9.31 -5.01 -1.01
N ALA A 34 8.44 -4.06 -0.66
CA ALA A 34 8.61 -3.20 0.51
C ALA A 34 8.67 -4.01 1.82
N CYS A 35 7.74 -4.95 2.02
CA CYS A 35 7.70 -5.82 3.19
C CYS A 35 8.96 -6.68 3.31
N ASN A 36 9.45 -7.22 2.20
CA ASN A 36 10.67 -8.03 2.21
C ASN A 36 11.93 -7.19 2.41
N VAL A 37 12.00 -5.96 1.88
CA VAL A 37 13.09 -5.02 2.22
C VAL A 37 13.06 -4.70 3.71
N ALA A 38 11.91 -4.39 4.30
CA ALA A 38 11.78 -4.15 5.74
C ALA A 38 12.29 -5.35 6.55
N ARG A 39 11.81 -6.56 6.22
CA ARG A 39 12.22 -7.82 6.88
C ARG A 39 13.72 -8.08 6.79
N LEU A 40 14.33 -7.78 5.65
CA LEU A 40 15.76 -8.05 5.39
C LEU A 40 16.68 -6.92 5.89
N THR A 41 16.12 -5.83 6.41
CA THR A 41 16.90 -4.68 6.91
C THR A 41 16.57 -4.36 8.36
N HIS A 42 15.56 -3.53 8.62
CA HIS A 42 15.31 -2.93 9.95
C HIS A 42 14.17 -3.57 10.74
N ALA A 43 13.37 -4.46 10.13
CA ALA A 43 12.23 -5.10 10.76
C ALA A 43 12.24 -6.63 10.58
N PRO A 44 13.32 -7.35 11.05
CA PRO A 44 13.46 -8.80 10.84
C PRO A 44 12.38 -9.66 11.51
N ASP A 45 11.69 -9.13 12.52
CA ASP A 45 10.66 -9.84 13.28
C ASP A 45 9.24 -9.56 12.78
N ILE A 46 9.09 -8.75 11.73
CA ILE A 46 7.78 -8.47 11.11
C ILE A 46 7.08 -9.78 10.70
N THR A 47 5.80 -9.89 10.99
CA THR A 47 5.00 -11.04 10.57
C THR A 47 4.28 -10.73 9.26
N LEU A 48 4.68 -11.40 8.16
CA LEU A 48 4.05 -11.23 6.85
C LEU A 48 2.93 -12.26 6.68
N ILE A 49 1.76 -11.77 6.27
CA ILE A 49 0.54 -12.57 6.03
C ILE A 49 0.04 -12.26 4.63
N TYR A 50 -0.36 -13.30 3.90
CA TYR A 50 -1.00 -13.15 2.58
C TYR A 50 -2.44 -13.68 2.60
N GLU A 51 -3.26 -13.12 1.72
CA GLU A 51 -4.70 -13.41 1.60
C GLU A 51 -5.00 -14.91 1.39
N SER A 52 -4.06 -15.63 0.76
CA SER A 52 -4.15 -17.09 0.58
C SER A 52 -4.17 -17.90 1.87
N GLY A 53 -3.84 -17.29 3.00
CA GLY A 53 -3.84 -17.95 4.30
C GLY A 53 -2.44 -18.28 4.84
N THR A 54 -1.38 -17.84 4.18
CA THR A 54 -0.02 -18.05 4.66
C THR A 54 0.34 -17.05 5.75
N VAL A 55 0.92 -17.51 6.86
CA VAL A 55 1.27 -16.71 8.04
C VAL A 55 2.75 -16.84 8.33
N GLY A 56 3.42 -15.70 8.56
CA GLY A 56 4.85 -15.65 8.89
C GLY A 56 5.75 -16.12 7.77
N THR A 57 5.32 -15.93 6.52
CA THR A 57 6.08 -16.30 5.33
C THR A 57 7.33 -15.43 5.16
N LYS A 58 8.41 -16.03 4.69
CA LYS A 58 9.71 -15.38 4.48
C LYS A 58 10.25 -15.71 3.08
N PRO A 59 9.57 -15.26 2.01
CA PRO A 59 9.91 -15.67 0.66
C PRO A 59 11.32 -15.22 0.25
N ASP A 60 12.03 -16.08 -0.46
CA ASP A 60 13.35 -15.78 -1.04
C ASP A 60 13.25 -15.05 -2.38
N VAL A 61 12.12 -15.19 -3.05
CA VAL A 61 11.74 -14.48 -4.28
C VAL A 61 10.34 -13.87 -4.11
N LEU A 62 10.07 -12.77 -4.78
CA LEU A 62 8.75 -12.13 -4.69
C LEU A 62 7.71 -13.00 -5.38
N PRO A 63 6.54 -13.23 -4.76
CA PRO A 63 5.50 -14.07 -5.33
C PRO A 63 4.87 -13.43 -6.57
N LEU A 64 4.53 -14.26 -7.57
CA LEU A 64 3.79 -13.85 -8.76
C LEU A 64 2.31 -13.55 -8.45
N SER A 65 1.76 -14.27 -7.49
CA SER A 65 0.37 -14.13 -7.06
C SER A 65 0.21 -14.51 -5.59
N ILE A 66 -0.97 -14.25 -5.03
CA ILE A 66 -1.31 -14.70 -3.66
C ILE A 66 -1.36 -16.22 -3.51
N GLY A 67 -1.45 -16.95 -4.60
CA GLY A 67 -1.45 -18.44 -4.64
C GLY A 67 -0.10 -19.04 -5.01
N ASP A 68 0.98 -18.27 -4.99
CA ASP A 68 2.31 -18.76 -5.28
C ASP A 68 2.80 -19.75 -4.21
N GLY A 69 3.38 -20.88 -4.66
CA GLY A 69 3.91 -21.93 -3.77
C GLY A 69 4.99 -21.46 -2.83
N GLU A 70 5.84 -20.53 -3.26
CA GLU A 70 6.88 -19.88 -2.44
C GLU A 70 6.33 -19.35 -1.10
N LEU A 71 5.09 -18.84 -1.10
CA LEU A 71 4.46 -18.34 0.11
C LEU A 71 4.14 -19.46 1.11
N CYS A 72 3.75 -20.63 0.63
CA CYS A 72 3.48 -21.81 1.48
C CYS A 72 4.78 -22.44 1.98
N ASP A 73 5.78 -22.57 1.11
CA ASP A 73 7.03 -23.25 1.41
C ASP A 73 7.81 -22.54 2.53
N THR A 74 7.66 -21.21 2.62
CA THR A 74 8.34 -20.38 3.63
C THR A 74 7.46 -19.98 4.81
N ALA A 75 6.18 -20.35 4.84
CA ALA A 75 5.26 -20.01 5.92
C ALA A 75 5.56 -20.76 7.24
N LEU A 76 5.30 -20.11 8.36
CA LEU A 76 5.28 -20.79 9.66
C LEU A 76 4.12 -21.79 9.73
N PHE A 77 2.97 -21.40 9.21
CA PHE A 77 1.79 -22.25 9.05
C PHE A 77 0.81 -21.62 8.03
N THR A 78 -0.18 -22.40 7.65
CA THR A 78 -1.25 -21.95 6.74
C THR A 78 -2.61 -22.14 7.41
N VAL A 79 -3.55 -21.26 7.08
CA VAL A 79 -4.95 -21.33 7.48
C VAL A 79 -5.85 -21.25 6.26
N ALA A 80 -7.10 -21.68 6.38
CA ALA A 80 -8.06 -21.51 5.30
C ALA A 80 -8.41 -20.01 5.10
N VAL A 81 -8.68 -19.61 3.85
CA VAL A 81 -9.07 -18.22 3.53
C VAL A 81 -10.19 -17.68 4.42
N PRO A 82 -11.29 -18.43 4.72
CA PRO A 82 -12.29 -17.94 5.65
C PRO A 82 -11.78 -17.69 7.07
N GLU A 83 -10.81 -18.46 7.55
CA GLU A 83 -10.17 -18.24 8.86
C GLU A 83 -9.30 -17.00 8.85
N MET A 84 -8.55 -16.77 7.75
CA MET A 84 -7.74 -15.57 7.57
C MET A 84 -8.60 -14.30 7.68
N PHE A 85 -9.75 -14.26 7.00
CA PHE A 85 -10.62 -13.09 7.05
C PHE A 85 -11.41 -12.98 8.36
N ARG A 86 -11.95 -14.07 8.90
CA ARG A 86 -12.82 -14.03 10.09
C ARG A 86 -12.04 -13.88 11.39
N TYR A 87 -10.97 -14.66 11.57
CA TYR A 87 -10.26 -14.70 12.85
C TYR A 87 -9.06 -13.76 12.88
N TRP A 88 -8.27 -13.70 11.81
CA TRP A 88 -7.11 -12.83 11.77
C TRP A 88 -7.47 -11.40 11.47
N LEU A 89 -8.18 -11.14 10.39
CA LEU A 89 -8.49 -9.79 9.94
C LEU A 89 -9.60 -9.15 10.78
N GLN A 90 -10.80 -9.73 10.79
CA GLN A 90 -11.93 -9.19 11.59
C GLN A 90 -11.70 -9.35 13.08
N GLY A 91 -10.89 -10.31 13.51
CA GLY A 91 -10.45 -10.49 14.89
C GLY A 91 -9.48 -9.40 15.38
N GLY A 92 -8.98 -8.54 14.47
CA GLY A 92 -8.11 -7.41 14.83
C GLY A 92 -6.64 -7.81 15.08
N HIS A 93 -6.19 -8.96 14.59
CA HIS A 93 -4.81 -9.42 14.77
C HIS A 93 -3.86 -8.86 13.71
N ILE A 94 -4.35 -8.22 12.66
CA ILE A 94 -3.56 -7.62 11.59
C ILE A 94 -3.44 -6.12 11.83
N THR A 95 -2.23 -5.65 12.10
CA THR A 95 -1.96 -4.27 12.48
C THR A 95 -1.90 -3.34 11.27
N THR A 96 -1.31 -3.82 10.17
CA THR A 96 -1.04 -3.02 8.98
C THR A 96 -1.42 -3.80 7.71
N GLY A 97 -2.09 -3.15 6.77
CA GLY A 97 -2.40 -3.72 5.46
C GLY A 97 -1.95 -2.80 4.33
N PHE A 98 -1.49 -3.41 3.22
CA PHE A 98 -1.20 -2.67 2.00
C PHE A 98 -2.34 -2.77 1.01
N LEU A 99 -2.71 -1.64 0.43
CA LEU A 99 -3.64 -1.56 -0.68
C LEU A 99 -3.08 -0.69 -1.81
N GLY A 100 -3.58 -0.94 -3.00
CA GLY A 100 -3.42 -0.08 -4.16
C GLY A 100 -4.74 0.09 -4.88
N GLY A 101 -4.79 0.93 -5.90
CA GLY A 101 -5.99 1.16 -6.68
C GLY A 101 -5.68 1.73 -8.05
N ALA A 102 -6.66 1.64 -8.96
CA ALA A 102 -6.59 2.35 -10.22
C ALA A 102 -6.87 3.84 -10.03
N GLN A 103 -7.71 4.18 -9.05
CA GLN A 103 -8.02 5.56 -8.68
C GLN A 103 -8.17 5.72 -7.18
N ILE A 104 -7.80 6.89 -6.69
CA ILE A 104 -7.92 7.34 -5.30
C ILE A 104 -8.50 8.76 -5.28
N ASP A 105 -9.33 9.08 -4.28
CA ASP A 105 -9.79 10.44 -4.03
C ASP A 105 -9.05 11.08 -2.84
N ARG A 106 -9.40 12.34 -2.55
CA ARG A 106 -8.81 13.13 -1.46
C ARG A 106 -8.97 12.56 -0.06
N PHE A 107 -9.87 11.60 0.15
CA PHE A 107 -10.10 10.92 1.42
C PHE A 107 -9.57 9.49 1.43
N ALA A 108 -8.68 9.19 0.50
CA ALA A 108 -8.06 7.87 0.34
C ALA A 108 -9.06 6.73 0.10
N ASN A 109 -10.25 7.01 -0.42
CA ASN A 109 -11.12 5.97 -0.95
C ASN A 109 -10.52 5.43 -2.25
N LEU A 110 -10.64 4.13 -2.49
CA LEU A 110 -10.04 3.47 -3.65
C LEU A 110 -11.11 2.93 -4.60
N ASN A 111 -10.81 3.03 -5.88
CA ASN A 111 -11.56 2.39 -6.95
C ASN A 111 -10.69 1.37 -7.68
N THR A 112 -11.13 0.12 -7.66
CA THR A 112 -10.58 -1.01 -8.41
C THR A 112 -11.67 -1.74 -9.22
N THR A 113 -12.85 -1.13 -9.39
CA THR A 113 -14.02 -1.76 -10.01
C THR A 113 -14.28 -1.27 -11.42
N VAL A 114 -14.31 0.05 -11.66
CA VAL A 114 -14.75 0.61 -12.94
C VAL A 114 -14.18 2.01 -13.21
N VAL A 115 -13.81 2.29 -14.43
CA VAL A 115 -13.54 3.66 -14.91
C VAL A 115 -14.67 4.11 -15.81
N GLY A 116 -15.25 5.27 -15.50
CA GLY A 116 -16.46 5.79 -16.14
C GLY A 116 -17.74 5.35 -15.41
N PRO A 117 -18.93 5.57 -16.00
CA PRO A 117 -20.21 5.19 -15.40
C PRO A 117 -20.29 3.68 -15.15
N TYR A 118 -20.89 3.28 -14.02
CA TYR A 118 -20.97 1.86 -13.63
C TYR A 118 -21.70 1.00 -14.67
N ASP A 119 -22.81 1.51 -15.21
CA ASP A 119 -23.65 0.78 -16.16
C ASP A 119 -23.06 0.74 -17.58
N HIS A 120 -22.24 1.75 -17.94
CA HIS A 120 -21.57 1.87 -19.23
C HIS A 120 -20.08 2.21 -19.05
N PRO A 121 -19.28 1.26 -18.50
CA PRO A 121 -17.90 1.54 -18.15
C PRO A 121 -17.01 1.71 -19.39
N LYS A 122 -16.09 2.67 -19.32
CA LYS A 122 -14.98 2.75 -20.28
C LYS A 122 -14.00 1.60 -20.11
N VAL A 123 -13.75 1.22 -18.84
CA VAL A 123 -12.90 0.09 -18.46
C VAL A 123 -13.50 -0.61 -17.26
N ARG A 124 -13.65 -1.93 -17.34
CA ARG A 124 -13.93 -2.79 -16.19
C ARG A 124 -12.58 -3.17 -15.59
N LEU A 125 -12.42 -2.95 -14.28
CA LEU A 125 -11.23 -3.30 -13.51
C LEU A 125 -11.43 -4.66 -12.80
N PRO A 126 -10.38 -5.22 -12.16
CA PRO A 126 -10.47 -6.56 -11.53
C PRO A 126 -11.54 -6.70 -10.44
N GLY A 127 -11.96 -5.61 -9.81
CA GLY A 127 -12.88 -5.63 -8.67
C GLY A 127 -12.19 -5.48 -7.33
N GLY A 128 -12.89 -5.79 -6.25
CA GLY A 128 -12.42 -5.58 -4.89
C GLY A 128 -11.57 -6.71 -4.32
N GLY A 129 -11.86 -7.97 -4.67
CA GLY A 129 -11.29 -9.09 -3.92
C GLY A 129 -11.50 -8.90 -2.42
N GLY A 130 -10.47 -9.12 -1.64
CA GLY A 130 -10.46 -8.86 -0.19
C GLY A 130 -10.22 -7.40 0.21
N ALA A 131 -9.91 -6.50 -0.72
CA ALA A 131 -9.51 -5.13 -0.39
C ALA A 131 -10.54 -4.31 0.42
N PRO A 132 -11.88 -4.42 0.21
CA PRO A 132 -12.85 -3.73 1.06
C PRO A 132 -12.82 -4.19 2.51
N GLU A 133 -12.62 -5.48 2.72
CA GLU A 133 -12.51 -6.08 4.05
C GLU A 133 -11.22 -5.67 4.74
N ILE A 134 -10.11 -5.66 4.00
CA ILE A 134 -8.80 -5.20 4.48
C ILE A 134 -8.88 -3.72 4.86
N ALA A 135 -9.45 -2.86 4.01
CA ALA A 135 -9.62 -1.43 4.29
C ALA A 135 -10.43 -1.13 5.55
N SER A 136 -11.36 -2.04 5.89
CA SER A 136 -12.28 -1.87 7.02
C SER A 136 -11.70 -2.41 8.33
N ASN A 137 -10.93 -3.49 8.30
CA ASN A 137 -10.60 -4.28 9.48
C ASN A 137 -9.11 -4.31 9.85
N CYS A 138 -8.17 -4.00 8.95
CA CYS A 138 -6.77 -3.80 9.35
C CYS A 138 -6.63 -2.62 10.31
N GLY A 139 -5.74 -2.72 11.28
CA GLY A 139 -5.45 -1.66 12.23
C GLY A 139 -5.17 -0.33 11.55
N GLN A 140 -4.34 -0.34 10.52
CA GLN A 140 -4.10 0.78 9.61
C GLN A 140 -3.84 0.29 8.17
N ILE A 141 -3.94 1.21 7.21
CA ILE A 141 -3.70 0.94 5.79
C ILE A 141 -2.61 1.87 5.27
N PHE A 142 -1.64 1.27 4.57
CA PHE A 142 -0.73 1.99 3.69
C PHE A 142 -1.16 1.78 2.25
N ILE A 143 -1.23 2.87 1.48
CA ILE A 143 -1.58 2.81 0.06
C ILE A 143 -0.32 3.13 -0.73
N THR A 144 0.01 2.27 -1.71
CA THR A 144 1.13 2.51 -2.63
C THR A 144 0.60 2.63 -4.06
N MET A 145 0.86 3.76 -4.71
CA MET A 145 0.50 3.99 -6.11
C MET A 145 1.24 5.19 -6.70
N ALA A 146 1.52 5.15 -8.00
CA ALA A 146 2.10 6.30 -8.69
C ALA A 146 1.14 7.49 -8.71
N LEU A 147 1.66 8.69 -8.44
CA LEU A 147 0.89 9.92 -8.44
C LEU A 147 0.68 10.41 -9.88
N SER A 148 -0.55 10.38 -10.33
CA SER A 148 -0.93 10.83 -11.67
C SER A 148 -2.37 11.31 -11.71
N LYS A 149 -2.71 12.24 -12.60
CA LYS A 149 -4.11 12.72 -12.80
C LYS A 149 -5.12 11.62 -13.13
N ARG A 150 -4.67 10.50 -13.68
CA ARG A 150 -5.54 9.34 -13.93
C ARG A 150 -5.85 8.55 -12.66
N GLY A 151 -4.88 8.49 -11.75
CA GLY A 151 -5.00 7.78 -10.48
C GLY A 151 -5.60 8.66 -9.38
N PHE A 152 -5.12 9.89 -9.23
CA PHE A 152 -5.55 10.82 -8.20
C PHE A 152 -6.66 11.71 -8.75
N VAL A 153 -7.92 11.32 -8.51
CA VAL A 153 -9.10 11.97 -9.11
C VAL A 153 -9.92 12.72 -8.07
N GLU A 154 -10.53 13.83 -8.47
CA GLU A 154 -11.34 14.64 -7.57
C GLU A 154 -12.56 13.86 -7.03
N LYS A 155 -13.17 13.04 -7.89
CA LYS A 155 -14.33 12.21 -7.56
C LYS A 155 -14.23 10.83 -8.17
N LEU A 156 -14.39 9.81 -7.35
CA LEU A 156 -14.44 8.42 -7.81
C LEU A 156 -15.80 8.11 -8.45
N PRO A 157 -15.82 7.41 -9.61
CA PRO A 157 -17.07 6.90 -10.17
C PRO A 157 -17.67 5.75 -9.33
N PHE A 158 -16.82 5.06 -8.57
CA PHE A 158 -17.19 3.95 -7.69
C PHE A 158 -16.16 3.82 -6.56
N ILE A 159 -16.63 3.64 -5.32
CA ILE A 159 -15.75 3.34 -4.19
C ILE A 159 -15.77 1.84 -3.97
N THR A 160 -14.67 1.17 -4.30
CA THR A 160 -14.48 -0.26 -4.06
C THR A 160 -14.06 -0.50 -2.62
N SER A 161 -13.08 0.24 -2.14
CA SER A 161 -12.57 0.13 -0.77
C SER A 161 -12.62 1.51 -0.11
N MET A 162 -13.35 1.60 1.00
CA MET A 162 -13.53 2.87 1.69
C MET A 162 -12.27 3.23 2.49
N GLY A 163 -11.75 4.41 2.25
CA GLY A 163 -10.73 5.03 3.08
C GLY A 163 -11.35 5.78 4.26
N HIS A 164 -11.33 7.12 4.20
CA HIS A 164 -12.00 7.98 5.19
C HIS A 164 -13.42 8.40 4.78
N GLY A 165 -13.98 7.80 3.71
CA GLY A 165 -15.34 8.06 3.25
C GLY A 165 -15.53 9.51 2.82
N GLU A 166 -16.35 10.26 3.54
CA GLU A 166 -16.62 11.69 3.31
C GLU A 166 -15.66 12.61 4.09
N GLY A 167 -14.68 12.03 4.79
CA GLY A 167 -13.74 12.75 5.66
C GLY A 167 -14.26 12.92 7.09
N GLY A 168 -13.53 13.70 7.89
CA GLY A 168 -13.85 13.96 9.28
C GLY A 168 -14.02 12.68 10.11
N ASN A 169 -15.12 12.56 10.81
CA ASN A 169 -15.44 11.41 11.66
C ASN A 169 -16.31 10.34 10.96
N HIS A 170 -16.30 10.26 9.63
CA HIS A 170 -17.19 9.34 8.89
C HIS A 170 -16.96 7.87 9.29
N ARG A 171 -15.71 7.43 9.44
CA ARG A 171 -15.41 6.05 9.90
C ARG A 171 -15.99 5.76 11.28
N GLU A 172 -15.89 6.70 12.21
CA GLU A 172 -16.45 6.56 13.57
C GLU A 172 -17.98 6.46 13.54
N ARG A 173 -18.65 7.30 12.73
CA ARG A 173 -20.12 7.25 12.54
C ARG A 173 -20.60 5.90 11.97
N LEU A 174 -19.76 5.21 11.22
CA LEU A 174 -20.02 3.87 10.70
C LEU A 174 -19.63 2.75 11.69
N GLY A 175 -19.15 3.10 12.89
CA GLY A 175 -18.74 2.14 13.91
C GLY A 175 -17.39 1.45 13.62
N MET A 176 -16.61 1.95 12.66
CA MET A 176 -15.29 1.41 12.36
C MET A 176 -14.29 1.79 13.45
N LYS A 177 -13.58 0.80 13.98
CA LYS A 177 -12.63 0.97 15.09
C LYS A 177 -11.19 1.14 14.62
N THR A 178 -10.92 0.87 13.36
CA THR A 178 -9.57 0.91 12.77
C THR A 178 -9.23 2.31 12.27
N LYS A 179 -7.93 2.60 12.16
CA LYS A 179 -7.44 3.92 11.74
C LYS A 179 -7.77 4.25 10.26
N GLY A 180 -7.97 3.22 9.41
CA GLY A 180 -8.08 3.38 7.97
C GLY A 180 -6.72 3.73 7.33
N PRO A 181 -6.73 4.36 6.15
CA PRO A 181 -5.50 4.81 5.51
C PRO A 181 -4.76 5.85 6.36
N THR A 182 -3.53 5.54 6.73
CA THR A 182 -2.66 6.46 7.48
C THR A 182 -1.56 7.05 6.62
N ARG A 183 -1.22 6.38 5.49
CA ARG A 183 -0.23 6.86 4.53
C ARG A 183 -0.62 6.50 3.11
N VAL A 184 -0.40 7.44 2.21
CA VAL A 184 -0.38 7.20 0.76
C VAL A 184 1.04 7.51 0.28
N ILE A 185 1.76 6.47 -0.12
CA ILE A 185 3.17 6.53 -0.50
C ILE A 185 3.22 6.45 -2.01
N THR A 186 3.73 7.51 -2.63
CA THR A 186 3.79 7.62 -4.09
C THR A 186 5.23 7.63 -4.59
N ASP A 187 5.40 7.70 -5.87
CA ASP A 187 6.69 7.89 -6.53
C ASP A 187 7.24 9.33 -6.47
N LEU A 188 6.40 10.30 -6.00
CA LEU A 188 6.78 11.72 -5.91
C LEU A 188 6.80 12.24 -4.46
N CYS A 189 5.92 11.75 -3.60
CA CYS A 189 5.72 12.26 -2.25
C CYS A 189 5.00 11.24 -1.36
N ILE A 190 4.94 11.57 -0.06
CA ILE A 190 4.13 10.86 0.92
C ILE A 190 3.02 11.80 1.40
N LEU A 191 1.79 11.27 1.43
CA LEU A 191 0.64 11.98 1.94
C LEU A 191 0.12 11.26 3.19
N GLU A 192 -0.37 12.05 4.14
CA GLU A 192 -1.09 11.57 5.31
C GLU A 192 -2.46 12.28 5.41
N PRO A 193 -3.47 11.64 6.00
CA PRO A 193 -4.75 12.29 6.21
C PRO A 193 -4.61 13.39 7.29
N ASP A 194 -5.13 14.57 7.01
CA ASP A 194 -5.24 15.63 8.01
C ASP A 194 -5.96 15.13 9.26
N SER A 195 -5.54 15.57 10.43
CA SER A 195 -6.03 15.05 11.72
C SER A 195 -7.53 15.26 11.93
N VAL A 196 -8.09 16.33 11.37
CA VAL A 196 -9.49 16.75 11.55
C VAL A 196 -10.32 16.41 10.33
N THR A 197 -9.93 16.89 9.16
CA THR A 197 -10.71 16.76 7.93
C THR A 197 -10.54 15.41 7.25
N LYS A 198 -9.44 14.70 7.54
CA LYS A 198 -9.02 13.45 6.87
C LYS A 198 -8.70 13.63 5.39
N GLU A 199 -8.59 14.86 4.89
CA GLU A 199 -8.13 15.11 3.54
C GLU A 199 -6.64 14.82 3.42
N LEU A 200 -6.23 14.11 2.36
CA LEU A 200 -4.84 13.80 2.09
C LEU A 200 -4.01 15.06 1.91
N THR A 201 -2.95 15.17 2.69
CA THR A 201 -2.04 16.32 2.75
C THR A 201 -0.62 15.83 2.55
N VAL A 202 0.15 16.49 1.70
CA VAL A 202 1.57 16.14 1.46
C VAL A 202 2.39 16.50 2.69
N VAL A 203 3.05 15.50 3.28
CA VAL A 203 3.90 15.66 4.47
C VAL A 203 5.38 15.51 4.15
N SER A 204 5.71 14.84 3.04
CA SER A 204 7.09 14.62 2.63
C SER A 204 7.20 14.58 1.11
N ILE A 205 8.24 15.21 0.56
CA ILE A 205 8.51 15.27 -0.89
C ILE A 205 9.81 14.52 -1.19
N HIS A 206 9.80 13.70 -2.23
CA HIS A 206 11.00 12.97 -2.62
C HIS A 206 12.03 13.91 -3.25
N LYS A 207 13.30 13.58 -3.07
CA LYS A 207 14.42 14.39 -3.55
C LYS A 207 14.29 14.70 -5.06
N GLY A 208 14.42 15.98 -5.40
CA GLY A 208 14.36 16.47 -6.78
C GLY A 208 12.95 16.66 -7.33
N VAL A 209 11.90 16.38 -6.55
CA VAL A 209 10.50 16.64 -6.90
C VAL A 209 10.09 18.03 -6.40
N THR A 210 9.29 18.76 -7.17
CA THR A 210 8.76 20.06 -6.79
C THR A 210 7.28 20.00 -6.41
N ARG A 211 6.79 21.00 -5.68
CA ARG A 211 5.36 21.13 -5.32
C ARG A 211 4.48 21.27 -6.55
N GLU A 212 4.99 21.95 -7.59
CA GLU A 212 4.31 22.13 -8.86
C GLU A 212 4.09 20.80 -9.57
N GLN A 213 5.12 19.94 -9.64
CA GLN A 213 5.01 18.60 -10.21
C GLN A 213 3.96 17.75 -9.48
N ILE A 214 3.91 17.80 -8.16
CA ILE A 214 2.89 17.10 -7.37
C ILE A 214 1.49 17.64 -7.69
N SER A 215 1.32 18.96 -7.70
CA SER A 215 0.03 19.62 -7.99
C SER A 215 -0.46 19.34 -9.41
N GLU A 216 0.45 19.34 -10.39
CA GLU A 216 0.14 19.04 -11.78
C GLU A 216 -0.28 17.59 -12.01
N ASN A 217 0.17 16.67 -11.16
CA ASN A 217 -0.18 15.25 -11.25
C ASN A 217 -1.37 14.83 -10.37
N CYS A 218 -1.98 15.77 -9.63
CA CYS A 218 -3.17 15.54 -8.81
C CYS A 218 -4.43 16.07 -9.49
N GLY A 219 -5.56 15.37 -9.36
CA GLY A 219 -6.85 15.75 -9.92
C GLY A 219 -7.65 16.73 -9.05
N TRP A 220 -7.15 17.08 -7.87
CA TRP A 220 -7.74 18.11 -6.98
C TRP A 220 -6.66 19.08 -6.50
N ALA A 221 -7.09 20.19 -5.89
CA ALA A 221 -6.18 21.15 -5.26
C ALA A 221 -5.54 20.51 -4.01
N ILE A 222 -4.38 19.87 -4.19
CA ILE A 222 -3.70 19.12 -3.15
C ILE A 222 -3.14 20.07 -2.09
N LYS A 223 -3.27 19.69 -0.82
CA LYS A 223 -2.75 20.43 0.32
C LYS A 223 -1.33 19.98 0.67
N PHE A 224 -0.59 20.89 1.26
CA PHE A 224 0.74 20.64 1.83
C PHE A 224 0.69 20.97 3.31
N ALA A 225 1.34 20.16 4.14
CA ALA A 225 1.51 20.45 5.55
C ALA A 225 2.30 21.77 5.75
N ASP A 226 2.16 22.38 6.93
CA ASP A 226 2.91 23.58 7.27
C ASP A 226 4.42 23.32 7.19
N GLU A 227 4.85 22.16 7.70
CA GLU A 227 6.22 21.66 7.59
C GLU A 227 6.23 20.44 6.67
N VAL A 228 6.77 20.59 5.46
CA VAL A 228 6.99 19.50 4.51
C VAL A 228 8.47 19.17 4.50
N ILE A 229 8.80 17.93 4.86
CA ILE A 229 10.19 17.46 4.88
C ILE A 229 10.61 16.88 3.52
N GLU A 230 11.91 16.88 3.21
CA GLU A 230 12.45 16.05 2.14
C GLU A 230 12.52 14.60 2.63
N THR A 231 11.96 13.66 1.86
CA THR A 231 12.05 12.22 2.19
C THR A 231 13.53 11.80 2.15
N PRO A 232 14.05 11.17 3.21
CA PRO A 232 15.43 10.68 3.19
C PRO A 232 15.66 9.74 2.02
N THR A 233 16.74 9.99 1.26
CA THR A 233 17.08 9.14 0.11
C THR A 233 17.38 7.70 0.54
N PRO A 234 17.14 6.71 -0.34
CA PRO A 234 17.53 5.34 -0.07
C PRO A 234 19.01 5.21 0.29
N THR A 235 19.31 4.36 1.25
CA THR A 235 20.70 3.96 1.56
C THR A 235 21.20 2.93 0.58
N ASP A 236 22.52 2.78 0.47
CA ASP A 236 23.12 1.75 -0.39
C ASP A 236 22.71 0.33 0.03
N THR A 237 22.54 0.10 1.34
CA THR A 237 22.06 -1.18 1.87
C THR A 237 20.63 -1.49 1.42
N GLU A 238 19.70 -0.55 1.56
CA GLU A 238 18.30 -0.73 1.15
C GLU A 238 18.18 -0.97 -0.35
N LEU A 239 18.92 -0.21 -1.16
CA LEU A 239 18.96 -0.41 -2.62
C LEU A 239 19.55 -1.76 -2.99
N SER A 240 20.63 -2.17 -2.33
CA SER A 240 21.26 -3.47 -2.59
C SER A 240 20.29 -4.61 -2.30
N VAL A 241 19.60 -4.58 -1.16
CA VAL A 241 18.61 -5.60 -0.79
C VAL A 241 17.42 -5.62 -1.77
N LEU A 242 16.88 -4.44 -2.13
CA LEU A 242 15.76 -4.36 -3.08
C LEU A 242 16.15 -4.89 -4.46
N ARG A 243 17.32 -4.52 -4.95
CA ARG A 243 17.82 -4.94 -6.27
C ARG A 243 18.16 -6.42 -6.30
N ASP A 244 18.71 -6.95 -5.21
CA ASP A 244 19.02 -8.38 -5.11
C ASP A 244 17.73 -9.22 -5.14
N ILE A 245 16.71 -8.89 -4.33
CA ILE A 245 15.46 -9.65 -4.33
C ILE A 245 14.75 -9.55 -5.69
N ASN A 246 14.77 -8.40 -6.34
CA ASN A 246 14.20 -8.23 -7.68
C ASN A 246 14.98 -9.07 -8.73
N ALA A 247 16.30 -9.12 -8.64
CA ALA A 247 17.13 -9.91 -9.56
C ALA A 247 16.90 -11.41 -9.38
N ARG A 248 16.84 -11.90 -8.12
CA ARG A 248 16.50 -13.30 -7.81
C ARG A 248 15.12 -13.66 -8.33
N THR A 249 14.12 -12.78 -8.09
CA THR A 249 12.74 -12.96 -8.56
C THR A 249 12.70 -13.08 -10.09
N LYS A 250 13.33 -12.15 -10.80
CA LYS A 250 13.37 -12.18 -12.27
C LYS A 250 13.96 -13.48 -12.78
N LYS A 251 15.11 -13.92 -12.20
CA LYS A 251 15.76 -15.17 -12.60
C LYS A 251 14.89 -16.40 -12.35
N ALA A 252 14.19 -16.46 -11.21
CA ALA A 252 13.30 -17.56 -10.88
C ALA A 252 12.11 -17.65 -11.85
N HIS A 253 11.49 -16.51 -12.18
CA HIS A 253 10.34 -16.46 -13.08
C HIS A 253 10.69 -16.68 -14.56
N GLU A 254 11.94 -16.42 -14.97
CA GLU A 254 12.40 -16.73 -16.34
C GLU A 254 12.73 -18.22 -16.51
N ALA A 255 12.91 -18.96 -15.42
CA ALA A 255 13.27 -20.37 -15.42
C ALA A 255 12.05 -21.32 -15.25
N ALA A 256 10.88 -20.77 -14.90
CA ALA A 256 9.61 -21.50 -14.71
C ALA A 256 8.77 -21.51 -15.98
#